data_13f35dcb72adec279b8c1c0f02e0f32e
#
_entry.id   13f35dcb72adec279b8c1c0f02e0f32e
#
_cell.length_a   1.000
_cell.length_b   1.000
_cell.length_c   1.000
_cell.angle_alpha   90.00
_cell.angle_beta   90.00
_cell.angle_gamma   90.00
#
_symmetry.space_group_name_H-M   'P 1'
#
loop_
_entity.id
_entity.type
_entity.pdbx_description
1 polymer ?
#
loop_
_entity_poly.entity_id
_entity_poly.type
_entity_poly.pdbx_seq_one_letter_code
_entity_poly.pdbx_strand_id
1 'polypeptide(L)'
;MALELDTRQRAMLQEMGVQVWLPESGVVTLKQSPSPAGPVASQVDARGAERSAPCPPAAVRPPPLPAQNALPPALSGSERVQAQSPAGNLSLDWPALADAVRTCQACGLCTARSKASIAPLIDALPCDWMVVGDPPDDDEDHSGAPFSGQDGVLLDNMLRALRLQRANPVPGTAAVTATEPAQRAYVSHVLKCRPAHGAIPKPAELAQCAAYLQREIALVQPKMILAMGRFANQVLLGETPALATLPLGKLRGTVHRYQGVSVVVTYHPKVLMRNGADKAKAWADLCLAASTLDG
;
A
#
# COMPACT_ATOMS: atom_id res chain seq x y z
N MET A 1 3.80 23.52 -16.96
CA MET A 1 3.20 22.68 -18.00
C MET A 1 1.78 22.36 -17.57
N ALA A 2 0.78 22.79 -18.33
CA ALA A 2 -0.61 22.42 -18.10
C ALA A 2 -0.77 20.95 -18.54
N LEU A 3 -1.33 20.10 -17.66
CA LEU A 3 -1.67 18.73 -18.01
C LEU A 3 -2.89 18.78 -18.95
N GLU A 4 -2.70 18.41 -20.20
CA GLU A 4 -3.83 18.18 -21.11
C GLU A 4 -4.49 16.88 -20.75
N LEU A 5 -5.59 16.98 -20.00
CA LEU A 5 -6.41 15.84 -19.59
C LEU A 5 -7.56 15.66 -20.57
N ASP A 6 -7.80 14.44 -21.03
CA ASP A 6 -8.98 14.12 -21.82
C ASP A 6 -10.26 14.06 -20.94
N THR A 7 -11.42 13.98 -21.57
CA THR A 7 -12.72 14.00 -20.89
C THR A 7 -12.87 12.84 -19.89
N ARG A 8 -12.31 11.67 -20.23
CA ARG A 8 -12.35 10.47 -19.39
C ARG A 8 -11.46 10.67 -18.16
N GLN A 9 -10.25 11.16 -18.35
CA GLN A 9 -9.29 11.45 -17.27
C GLN A 9 -9.85 12.49 -16.30
N ARG A 10 -10.59 13.49 -16.78
CA ARG A 10 -11.24 14.51 -15.93
C ARG A 10 -12.37 13.92 -15.09
N ALA A 11 -13.26 13.16 -15.71
CA ALA A 11 -14.36 12.51 -14.99
C ALA A 11 -13.83 11.62 -13.85
N MET A 12 -12.74 10.94 -14.08
CA MET A 12 -12.14 10.03 -13.10
C MET A 12 -11.41 10.76 -11.98
N LEU A 13 -10.72 11.86 -12.26
CA LEU A 13 -10.16 12.73 -11.21
C LEU A 13 -11.26 13.28 -10.32
N GLN A 14 -12.42 13.61 -10.89
CA GLN A 14 -13.59 14.06 -10.16
C GLN A 14 -14.15 12.95 -9.25
N GLU A 15 -14.25 11.71 -9.75
CA GLU A 15 -14.61 10.52 -8.95
C GLU A 15 -13.65 10.27 -7.78
N MET A 16 -12.36 10.54 -8.01
CA MET A 16 -11.32 10.46 -6.96
C MET A 16 -11.33 11.66 -6.02
N GLY A 17 -12.31 12.58 -6.14
CA GLY A 17 -12.41 13.79 -5.31
C GLY A 17 -11.37 14.87 -5.61
N VAL A 18 -10.77 14.85 -6.81
CA VAL A 18 -9.86 15.90 -7.30
C VAL A 18 -10.63 16.87 -8.17
N GLN A 19 -10.77 18.13 -7.72
CA GLN A 19 -11.34 19.18 -8.56
C GLN A 19 -10.32 19.64 -9.60
N VAL A 20 -10.63 19.43 -10.86
CA VAL A 20 -9.80 19.88 -11.99
C VAL A 20 -10.35 21.25 -12.44
N TRP A 21 -9.61 22.32 -12.19
CA TRP A 21 -9.93 23.64 -12.69
C TRP A 21 -9.52 23.74 -14.16
N LEU A 22 -10.47 23.99 -15.03
CA LEU A 22 -10.21 24.36 -16.42
C LEU A 22 -9.99 25.86 -16.48
N PRO A 23 -8.93 26.35 -17.15
CA PRO A 23 -8.94 27.74 -17.58
C PRO A 23 -10.10 27.89 -18.57
N GLU A 24 -11.06 28.74 -18.23
CA GLU A 24 -12.11 29.12 -19.18
C GLU A 24 -11.43 29.70 -20.41
N SER A 25 -11.72 29.13 -21.59
CA SER A 25 -11.35 29.71 -22.88
C SER A 25 -12.28 30.91 -23.11
N GLY A 26 -12.05 31.98 -22.37
CA GLY A 26 -12.80 33.23 -22.41
C GLY A 26 -11.92 34.34 -22.91
N VAL A 27 -12.34 34.95 -23.97
CA VAL A 27 -11.87 36.18 -24.60
C VAL A 27 -11.35 37.17 -23.55
N VAL A 28 -10.05 37.49 -23.61
CA VAL A 28 -9.42 38.52 -22.78
C VAL A 28 -9.92 39.89 -23.23
N THR A 29 -10.90 40.42 -22.56
CA THR A 29 -11.19 41.87 -22.60
C THR A 29 -10.40 42.51 -21.46
N LEU A 30 -9.32 43.16 -21.81
CA LEU A 30 -8.51 43.99 -20.93
C LEU A 30 -9.36 45.14 -20.43
N LYS A 31 -9.85 45.08 -19.21
CA LYS A 31 -10.32 46.26 -18.45
C LYS A 31 -9.24 46.64 -17.44
N GLN A 32 -8.50 47.66 -17.79
CA GLN A 32 -7.64 48.39 -16.84
C GLN A 32 -8.51 49.01 -15.77
N SER A 33 -8.11 48.90 -14.53
CA SER A 33 -8.58 49.71 -13.43
C SER A 33 -7.44 50.01 -12.46
N PRO A 34 -7.44 51.20 -11.88
CA PRO A 34 -6.22 51.90 -11.49
C PRO A 34 -5.76 51.57 -10.09
N SER A 35 -4.45 51.68 -9.95
CA SER A 35 -3.72 51.69 -8.68
C SER A 35 -4.11 52.89 -7.81
N PRO A 36 -4.10 52.75 -6.49
CA PRO A 36 -3.70 53.85 -5.64
C PRO A 36 -2.38 53.57 -4.95
N ALA A 37 -1.49 54.51 -5.15
CA ALA A 37 -0.26 54.68 -4.41
C ALA A 37 -0.53 55.20 -2.98
N GLY A 38 0.37 54.88 -2.08
CA GLY A 38 0.55 55.59 -0.82
C GLY A 38 1.47 54.82 0.13
N PRO A 39 2.61 55.38 0.51
CA PRO A 39 3.59 54.77 1.37
C PRO A 39 3.33 55.11 2.84
N VAL A 40 3.57 54.13 3.75
CA VAL A 40 3.78 54.45 5.16
C VAL A 40 5.04 53.70 5.62
N ALA A 41 6.06 54.51 5.86
CA ALA A 41 7.25 54.13 6.62
C ALA A 41 6.94 54.30 8.13
N SER A 42 7.55 53.46 8.93
CA SER A 42 7.94 53.64 10.35
C SER A 42 8.23 52.29 10.94
N GLN A 43 9.16 52.03 11.68
CA GLN A 43 10.33 52.56 12.36
C GLN A 43 11.00 51.36 13.04
N VAL A 44 12.29 51.41 13.01
CA VAL A 44 13.19 50.48 13.65
C VAL A 44 13.17 50.75 15.15
N ASP A 45 13.06 49.73 15.99
CA ASP A 45 13.56 49.84 17.37
C ASP A 45 14.46 48.64 17.68
N ALA A 46 15.71 48.98 17.82
CA ALA A 46 16.79 48.10 18.28
C ALA A 46 16.90 48.20 19.80
N ARG A 47 16.80 47.09 20.49
CA ARG A 47 17.34 46.83 21.87
C ARG A 47 17.27 45.31 22.04
N GLY A 48 18.26 44.59 22.40
CA GLY A 48 19.42 44.64 23.22
C GLY A 48 19.95 43.21 23.24
N ALA A 49 21.20 43.08 22.93
CA ALA A 49 21.94 41.79 23.00
C ALA A 49 22.21 41.41 24.45
N GLU A 50 21.83 40.22 24.86
CA GLU A 50 22.48 39.52 25.97
C GLU A 50 22.97 38.17 25.53
N ARG A 51 24.29 38.08 25.55
CA ARG A 51 25.04 36.85 25.27
C ARG A 51 24.97 35.97 26.50
N SER A 52 24.37 34.80 26.40
CA SER A 52 24.58 33.72 27.37
C SER A 52 25.57 32.70 26.80
N ALA A 53 26.62 32.49 27.55
CA ALA A 53 27.75 31.60 27.24
C ALA A 53 27.33 30.12 27.23
N PRO A 54 27.99 29.26 26.43
CA PRO A 54 27.70 27.83 26.39
C PRO A 54 28.26 27.10 27.63
N CYS A 55 27.42 26.26 28.20
CA CYS A 55 27.79 25.32 29.27
C CYS A 55 28.59 24.15 28.69
N PRO A 56 29.69 23.69 29.35
CA PRO A 56 30.47 22.56 28.86
C PRO A 56 29.73 21.24 29.05
N PRO A 57 29.96 20.23 28.19
CA PRO A 57 29.29 18.93 28.30
C PRO A 57 29.86 18.14 29.49
N ALA A 58 28.95 17.67 30.34
CA ALA A 58 29.28 16.75 31.43
C ALA A 58 29.65 15.37 30.84
N ALA A 59 30.79 14.85 31.23
CA ALA A 59 31.26 13.51 30.91
C ALA A 59 30.32 12.45 31.53
N VAL A 60 29.60 11.73 30.71
CA VAL A 60 28.78 10.58 31.12
C VAL A 60 29.70 9.36 31.23
N ARG A 61 29.94 8.87 32.44
CA ARG A 61 30.58 7.57 32.69
C ARG A 61 29.62 6.46 32.25
N PRO A 62 30.10 5.44 31.53
CA PRO A 62 29.26 4.28 31.21
C PRO A 62 28.98 3.47 32.51
N PRO A 63 27.75 2.92 32.64
CA PRO A 63 27.42 2.04 33.76
C PRO A 63 28.16 0.70 33.65
N PRO A 64 28.47 0.06 34.80
CA PRO A 64 29.15 -1.23 34.84
C PRO A 64 28.22 -2.33 34.26
N LEU A 65 28.81 -3.25 33.50
CA LEU A 65 28.17 -4.45 32.97
C LEU A 65 27.64 -5.33 34.10
N PRO A 66 26.39 -5.82 34.06
CA PRO A 66 25.93 -6.78 35.02
C PRO A 66 26.60 -8.15 34.80
N ALA A 67 26.99 -8.76 35.89
CA ALA A 67 27.58 -10.10 35.96
C ALA A 67 26.67 -11.15 35.31
N GLN A 68 27.29 -12.06 34.59
CA GLN A 68 26.65 -13.24 34.00
C GLN A 68 26.09 -14.11 35.11
N ASN A 69 24.77 -14.17 35.23
CA ASN A 69 24.08 -15.15 36.05
C ASN A 69 23.69 -16.38 35.23
N ALA A 70 23.95 -17.52 35.87
CA ALA A 70 23.82 -18.87 35.42
C ALA A 70 22.56 -19.19 34.61
N LEU A 71 22.71 -20.05 33.59
CA LEU A 71 21.66 -20.71 32.83
C LEU A 71 20.69 -21.45 33.78
N PRO A 72 19.37 -21.26 33.63
CA PRO A 72 18.40 -22.18 34.21
C PRO A 72 18.37 -23.52 33.46
N PRO A 73 17.99 -24.61 34.12
CA PRO A 73 18.02 -25.96 33.55
C PRO A 73 17.00 -26.09 32.40
N ALA A 74 17.41 -26.82 31.36
CA ALA A 74 16.60 -27.16 30.22
C ALA A 74 15.30 -27.88 30.63
N LEU A 75 14.17 -27.21 30.38
CA LEU A 75 12.87 -27.90 30.36
C LEU A 75 12.75 -28.66 29.03
N SER A 76 12.93 -29.98 29.12
CA SER A 76 12.62 -30.93 28.07
C SER A 76 11.11 -31.01 27.90
N GLY A 77 10.60 -30.31 26.91
CA GLY A 77 9.22 -30.34 26.48
C GLY A 77 9.17 -29.83 25.03
N SER A 78 9.85 -30.56 24.13
CA SER A 78 9.79 -30.29 22.69
C SER A 78 8.50 -30.80 22.12
N GLU A 79 7.41 -30.09 22.27
CA GLU A 79 6.42 -30.03 21.21
C GLU A 79 7.02 -29.14 20.11
N ARG A 80 7.68 -29.77 19.15
CA ARG A 80 8.00 -29.17 17.87
C ARG A 80 6.68 -28.78 17.23
N VAL A 81 6.26 -27.51 17.40
CA VAL A 81 5.37 -26.87 16.44
C VAL A 81 6.08 -27.00 15.09
N GLN A 82 5.61 -27.93 14.28
CA GLN A 82 6.10 -28.09 12.91
C GLN A 82 5.85 -26.76 12.21
N ALA A 83 6.91 -25.97 12.04
CA ALA A 83 6.90 -24.82 11.15
C ALA A 83 6.44 -25.34 9.79
N GLN A 84 5.23 -25.01 9.37
CA GLN A 84 4.70 -25.37 8.08
C GLN A 84 5.65 -24.79 7.04
N SER A 85 6.38 -25.66 6.35
CA SER A 85 7.32 -25.23 5.32
C SER A 85 6.57 -24.51 4.20
N PRO A 86 7.11 -23.39 3.67
CA PRO A 86 6.48 -22.64 2.58
C PRO A 86 6.11 -23.49 1.36
N ALA A 87 6.84 -24.57 1.11
CA ALA A 87 6.61 -25.49 0.00
C ALA A 87 5.26 -26.22 0.03
N GLY A 88 4.64 -26.43 1.20
CA GLY A 88 3.34 -27.10 1.32
C GLY A 88 2.16 -26.24 0.88
N ASN A 89 2.32 -24.93 0.80
CA ASN A 89 1.21 -24.02 0.51
C ASN A 89 0.87 -23.87 -0.98
N LEU A 90 1.76 -24.31 -1.88
CA LEU A 90 1.61 -24.13 -3.33
C LEU A 90 0.53 -25.00 -3.98
N SER A 91 -0.01 -26.00 -3.29
CA SER A 91 -1.06 -26.90 -3.80
C SER A 91 -2.45 -26.65 -3.20
N LEU A 92 -2.58 -25.72 -2.24
CA LEU A 92 -3.84 -25.47 -1.53
C LEU A 92 -4.90 -24.83 -2.45
N ASP A 93 -6.16 -25.25 -2.33
CA ASP A 93 -7.30 -24.52 -2.87
C ASP A 93 -7.70 -23.33 -1.98
N TRP A 94 -8.72 -22.56 -2.35
CA TRP A 94 -9.13 -21.39 -1.60
C TRP A 94 -9.53 -21.67 -0.15
N PRO A 95 -10.36 -22.68 0.17
CA PRO A 95 -10.70 -23.00 1.55
C PRO A 95 -9.48 -23.38 2.39
N ALA A 96 -8.65 -24.30 1.87
CA ALA A 96 -7.46 -24.75 2.57
C ALA A 96 -6.41 -23.65 2.75
N LEU A 97 -6.24 -22.78 1.75
CA LEU A 97 -5.38 -21.60 1.86
C LEU A 97 -5.87 -20.64 2.93
N ALA A 98 -7.17 -20.34 2.96
CA ALA A 98 -7.75 -19.46 3.96
C ALA A 98 -7.57 -20.00 5.38
N ASP A 99 -7.76 -21.30 5.58
CA ASP A 99 -7.57 -21.95 6.88
C ASP A 99 -6.09 -21.98 7.29
N ALA A 100 -5.19 -22.27 6.36
CA ALA A 100 -3.75 -22.21 6.59
C ALA A 100 -3.28 -20.80 7.00
N VAL A 101 -3.83 -19.75 6.36
CA VAL A 101 -3.53 -18.35 6.70
C VAL A 101 -4.09 -17.98 8.07
N ARG A 102 -5.33 -18.38 8.39
CA ARG A 102 -5.98 -18.07 9.68
C ARG A 102 -5.27 -18.72 10.85
N THR A 103 -4.76 -19.93 10.66
CA THR A 103 -4.07 -20.71 11.70
C THR A 103 -2.55 -20.55 11.70
N CYS A 104 -2.00 -19.76 10.77
CA CYS A 104 -0.56 -19.59 10.59
C CYS A 104 0.14 -19.07 11.86
N GLN A 105 1.24 -19.71 12.24
CA GLN A 105 2.12 -19.33 13.34
C GLN A 105 3.60 -19.27 12.90
N ALA A 106 3.87 -19.08 11.61
CA ALA A 106 5.21 -19.15 11.04
C ALA A 106 6.11 -17.97 11.42
N CYS A 107 5.55 -16.86 11.93
CA CYS A 107 6.32 -15.70 12.37
C CYS A 107 5.66 -15.02 13.59
N GLY A 108 6.40 -14.11 14.26
CA GLY A 108 5.94 -13.42 15.46
C GLY A 108 4.72 -12.52 15.29
N LEU A 109 4.32 -12.18 14.07
CA LEU A 109 3.16 -11.30 13.82
C LEU A 109 1.83 -11.97 14.21
N CYS A 110 1.77 -13.29 14.24
CA CYS A 110 0.56 -14.03 14.64
C CYS A 110 0.14 -13.77 16.09
N THR A 111 1.07 -13.40 16.98
CA THR A 111 0.78 -13.24 18.42
C THR A 111 -0.08 -12.02 18.74
N ALA A 112 0.00 -10.97 17.89
CA ALA A 112 -0.79 -9.73 18.05
C ALA A 112 -1.97 -9.63 17.07
N ARG A 113 -2.17 -10.66 16.25
CA ARG A 113 -3.23 -10.70 15.24
C ARG A 113 -4.59 -10.95 15.87
N SER A 114 -5.58 -10.10 15.55
CA SER A 114 -6.98 -10.37 15.85
C SER A 114 -7.59 -11.32 14.81
N LYS A 115 -7.45 -10.96 13.52
CA LYS A 115 -7.85 -11.80 12.40
C LYS A 115 -6.78 -11.74 11.30
N ALA A 116 -6.63 -12.83 10.56
CA ALA A 116 -5.79 -12.82 9.37
C ALA A 116 -6.49 -12.08 8.23
N SER A 117 -5.76 -11.17 7.56
CA SER A 117 -6.28 -10.44 6.41
C SER A 117 -6.25 -11.32 5.16
N ILE A 118 -7.34 -12.05 4.95
CA ILE A 118 -7.58 -12.88 3.76
C ILE A 118 -9.07 -12.93 3.46
N ALA A 119 -9.45 -12.71 2.21
CA ALA A 119 -10.81 -12.83 1.73
C ALA A 119 -10.82 -13.66 0.43
N PRO A 120 -11.03 -14.97 0.52
CA PRO A 120 -11.02 -15.87 -0.63
C PRO A 120 -12.15 -15.53 -1.61
N LEU A 121 -11.95 -15.84 -2.89
CA LEU A 121 -13.02 -15.77 -3.88
C LEU A 121 -14.11 -16.79 -3.54
N ILE A 122 -15.36 -16.35 -3.61
CA ILE A 122 -16.53 -17.19 -3.29
C ILE A 122 -16.93 -18.05 -4.50
N ASP A 123 -16.80 -17.50 -5.69
CA ASP A 123 -17.32 -18.06 -6.94
C ASP A 123 -16.26 -18.75 -7.80
N ALA A 124 -15.02 -18.82 -7.35
CA ALA A 124 -13.87 -19.38 -8.08
C ALA A 124 -13.68 -18.85 -9.53
N LEU A 125 -14.33 -17.73 -9.88
CA LEU A 125 -14.16 -17.09 -11.18
C LEU A 125 -12.79 -16.37 -11.23
N PRO A 126 -12.09 -16.44 -12.36
CA PRO A 126 -10.82 -15.75 -12.52
C PRO A 126 -10.96 -14.23 -12.44
N CYS A 127 -9.84 -13.55 -12.14
CA CYS A 127 -9.78 -12.10 -12.14
C CYS A 127 -8.55 -11.68 -12.94
N ASP A 128 -8.75 -10.89 -14.00
CA ASP A 128 -7.61 -10.40 -14.80
C ASP A 128 -6.75 -9.40 -14.03
N TRP A 129 -7.30 -8.80 -12.97
CA TRP A 129 -6.62 -7.83 -12.12
C TRP A 129 -6.40 -8.36 -10.71
N MET A 130 -5.24 -8.03 -10.16
CA MET A 130 -4.95 -8.24 -8.75
C MET A 130 -4.34 -6.98 -8.16
N VAL A 131 -4.81 -6.57 -6.99
CA VAL A 131 -4.23 -5.48 -6.20
C VAL A 131 -3.48 -6.09 -5.02
N VAL A 132 -2.22 -5.72 -4.85
CA VAL A 132 -1.41 -6.14 -3.72
C VAL A 132 -0.97 -4.91 -2.94
N GLY A 133 -1.45 -4.77 -1.72
CA GLY A 133 -1.15 -3.65 -0.83
C GLY A 133 -0.04 -3.94 0.18
N ASP A 134 0.38 -2.89 0.87
CA ASP A 134 1.26 -2.95 2.03
C ASP A 134 0.62 -3.76 3.17
N PRO A 135 1.31 -4.02 4.29
CA PRO A 135 0.75 -4.77 5.43
C PRO A 135 -0.58 -4.22 5.94
N PRO A 136 -1.48 -5.09 6.45
CA PRO A 136 -2.76 -4.67 6.98
C PRO A 136 -2.62 -3.75 8.20
N ASP A 137 -3.63 -2.91 8.42
CA ASP A 137 -3.76 -2.03 9.58
C ASP A 137 -4.76 -2.54 10.64
N ASP A 138 -5.20 -1.63 11.51
CA ASP A 138 -6.14 -1.94 12.59
C ASP A 138 -7.52 -2.35 12.08
N ASP A 139 -8.06 -1.64 11.08
CA ASP A 139 -9.39 -1.91 10.52
C ASP A 139 -9.40 -3.29 9.84
N GLU A 140 -8.35 -3.61 9.13
CA GLU A 140 -8.18 -4.87 8.40
C GLU A 140 -7.89 -6.04 9.35
N ASP A 141 -7.17 -5.81 10.45
CA ASP A 141 -6.95 -6.81 11.49
C ASP A 141 -8.24 -7.14 12.23
N HIS A 142 -9.12 -6.15 12.45
CA HIS A 142 -10.42 -6.36 13.09
C HIS A 142 -11.44 -7.03 12.16
N SER A 143 -11.49 -6.63 10.90
CA SER A 143 -12.43 -7.19 9.91
C SER A 143 -11.99 -8.54 9.37
N GLY A 144 -10.69 -8.74 9.17
CA GLY A 144 -10.09 -9.87 8.46
C GLY A 144 -10.17 -9.73 6.93
N ALA A 145 -10.66 -8.60 6.42
CA ALA A 145 -10.78 -8.34 4.99
C ALA A 145 -9.75 -7.29 4.53
N PRO A 146 -9.02 -7.54 3.41
CA PRO A 146 -8.09 -6.56 2.87
C PRO A 146 -8.80 -5.26 2.49
N PHE A 147 -8.17 -4.12 2.79
CA PHE A 147 -8.69 -2.79 2.46
C PHE A 147 -10.15 -2.58 2.91
N SER A 148 -10.42 -2.83 4.18
CA SER A 148 -11.76 -2.66 4.77
C SER A 148 -12.01 -1.27 5.36
N GLY A 149 -10.98 -0.43 5.47
CA GLY A 149 -11.05 0.92 6.02
C GLY A 149 -11.36 2.00 4.96
N GLN A 150 -11.12 3.25 5.32
CA GLN A 150 -11.32 4.41 4.43
C GLN A 150 -10.42 4.37 3.18
N ASP A 151 -9.25 3.80 3.29
CA ASP A 151 -8.35 3.56 2.15
C ASP A 151 -8.96 2.54 1.16
N GLY A 152 -9.73 1.57 1.65
CA GLY A 152 -10.50 0.66 0.82
C GLY A 152 -11.61 1.35 0.04
N VAL A 153 -12.29 2.33 0.63
CA VAL A 153 -13.29 3.15 -0.09
C VAL A 153 -12.62 3.90 -1.25
N LEU A 154 -11.43 4.47 -1.02
CA LEU A 154 -10.68 5.13 -2.09
C LEU A 154 -10.25 4.11 -3.16
N LEU A 155 -9.76 2.94 -2.77
CA LEU A 155 -9.40 1.86 -3.70
C LEU A 155 -10.58 1.45 -4.56
N ASP A 156 -11.77 1.26 -3.97
CA ASP A 156 -12.97 0.87 -4.70
C ASP A 156 -13.40 1.94 -5.73
N ASN A 157 -13.22 3.23 -5.39
CA ASN A 157 -13.43 4.32 -6.35
C ASN A 157 -12.40 4.29 -7.49
N MET A 158 -11.12 4.00 -7.18
CA MET A 158 -10.08 3.84 -8.20
C MET A 158 -10.39 2.66 -9.12
N LEU A 159 -10.83 1.53 -8.60
CA LEU A 159 -11.23 0.35 -9.38
C LEU A 159 -12.46 0.67 -10.24
N ARG A 160 -13.49 1.31 -9.68
CA ARG A 160 -14.69 1.71 -10.42
C ARG A 160 -14.36 2.64 -11.58
N ALA A 161 -13.39 3.54 -11.40
CA ALA A 161 -12.90 4.42 -12.44
C ALA A 161 -12.28 3.66 -13.63
N LEU A 162 -11.72 2.47 -13.37
CA LEU A 162 -11.26 1.53 -14.41
C LEU A 162 -12.37 0.57 -14.89
N ARG A 163 -13.62 0.74 -14.44
CA ARG A 163 -14.75 -0.18 -14.66
C ARG A 163 -14.52 -1.57 -14.06
N LEU A 164 -13.73 -1.64 -12.99
CA LEU A 164 -13.45 -2.86 -12.25
C LEU A 164 -14.33 -2.94 -11.01
N GLN A 165 -14.68 -4.17 -10.62
CA GLN A 165 -15.31 -4.48 -9.34
C GLN A 165 -14.36 -5.34 -8.50
N ARG A 166 -14.31 -5.07 -7.20
CA ARG A 166 -13.59 -5.92 -6.27
C ARG A 166 -14.26 -7.29 -6.23
N ALA A 167 -13.51 -8.35 -6.52
CA ALA A 167 -14.01 -9.72 -6.61
C ALA A 167 -14.17 -10.38 -5.23
N ASN A 168 -13.30 -10.07 -4.28
CA ASN A 168 -13.38 -10.60 -2.93
C ASN A 168 -14.16 -9.63 -2.01
N PRO A 169 -15.15 -10.13 -1.28
CA PRO A 169 -16.08 -9.28 -0.54
C PRO A 169 -15.42 -8.61 0.67
N VAL A 170 -15.93 -7.41 1.00
CA VAL A 170 -15.68 -6.74 2.28
C VAL A 170 -16.99 -6.80 3.06
N PRO A 171 -16.99 -7.13 4.36
CA PRO A 171 -18.20 -7.16 5.16
C PRO A 171 -18.98 -5.84 5.08
N GLY A 172 -20.28 -5.91 4.79
CA GLY A 172 -21.16 -4.74 4.68
C GLY A 172 -21.15 -4.02 3.32
N THR A 173 -20.42 -4.52 2.32
CA THR A 173 -20.46 -3.98 0.95
C THR A 173 -21.44 -4.75 0.06
N ALA A 174 -21.84 -4.13 -1.07
CA ALA A 174 -22.69 -4.78 -2.05
C ALA A 174 -22.01 -6.02 -2.67
N ALA A 175 -22.82 -6.99 -3.06
CA ALA A 175 -22.32 -8.18 -3.74
C ALA A 175 -21.69 -7.83 -5.09
N VAL A 176 -20.68 -8.60 -5.48
CA VAL A 176 -20.03 -8.50 -6.78
C VAL A 176 -20.99 -8.96 -7.87
N THR A 177 -21.19 -8.14 -8.88
CA THR A 177 -22.08 -8.46 -10.03
C THR A 177 -21.30 -8.76 -11.31
N ALA A 178 -20.02 -8.36 -11.38
CA ALA A 178 -19.19 -8.61 -12.55
C ALA A 178 -18.84 -10.11 -12.65
N THR A 179 -19.15 -10.70 -13.79
CA THR A 179 -18.82 -12.10 -14.13
C THR A 179 -17.64 -12.22 -15.07
N GLU A 180 -17.35 -11.15 -15.84
CA GLU A 180 -16.24 -11.13 -16.78
C GLU A 180 -14.90 -10.96 -16.03
N PRO A 181 -13.89 -11.80 -16.30
CA PRO A 181 -12.57 -11.69 -15.65
C PRO A 181 -11.93 -10.31 -15.79
N ALA A 182 -12.09 -9.67 -16.96
CA ALA A 182 -11.56 -8.34 -17.26
C ALA A 182 -12.15 -7.22 -16.38
N GLN A 183 -13.31 -7.45 -15.76
CA GLN A 183 -13.99 -6.50 -14.88
C GLN A 183 -13.79 -6.81 -13.39
N ARG A 184 -12.99 -7.81 -13.05
CA ARG A 184 -12.80 -8.30 -11.69
C ARG A 184 -11.38 -8.03 -11.20
N ALA A 185 -11.28 -7.52 -9.98
CA ALA A 185 -10.01 -7.30 -9.31
C ALA A 185 -9.98 -8.01 -7.95
N TYR A 186 -9.08 -8.95 -7.79
CA TYR A 186 -8.80 -9.56 -6.48
C TYR A 186 -7.90 -8.65 -5.66
N VAL A 187 -8.22 -8.44 -4.40
CA VAL A 187 -7.48 -7.51 -3.52
C VAL A 187 -6.84 -8.26 -2.37
N SER A 188 -5.55 -8.04 -2.13
CA SER A 188 -4.77 -8.70 -1.10
C SER A 188 -3.68 -7.80 -0.51
N HIS A 189 -3.00 -8.30 0.53
CA HIS A 189 -1.84 -7.69 1.16
C HIS A 189 -0.61 -8.61 1.10
N VAL A 190 0.58 -8.00 1.15
CA VAL A 190 1.85 -8.75 1.23
C VAL A 190 1.98 -9.54 2.52
N LEU A 191 1.40 -9.06 3.61
CA LEU A 191 1.30 -9.75 4.88
C LEU A 191 -0.16 -10.07 5.18
N LYS A 192 -0.38 -11.18 5.90
CA LYS A 192 -1.72 -11.60 6.34
C LYS A 192 -2.00 -11.22 7.80
N CYS A 193 -0.98 -10.71 8.49
CA CYS A 193 -1.05 -10.26 9.86
C CYS A 193 -0.57 -8.83 9.97
N ARG A 194 -1.21 -8.04 10.82
CA ARG A 194 -0.82 -6.66 11.10
C ARG A 194 0.48 -6.62 11.92
N PRO A 195 1.49 -5.83 11.52
CA PRO A 195 2.62 -5.53 12.38
C PRO A 195 2.18 -4.75 13.62
N ALA A 196 2.60 -5.18 14.81
CA ALA A 196 2.21 -4.54 16.06
C ALA A 196 2.61 -3.05 16.06
N HIS A 197 1.68 -2.19 16.50
CA HIS A 197 1.88 -0.74 16.62
C HIS A 197 2.39 -0.04 15.33
N GLY A 198 2.08 -0.57 14.15
CA GLY A 198 2.55 0.00 12.89
C GLY A 198 4.05 -0.15 12.66
N ALA A 199 4.68 -1.13 13.31
CA ALA A 199 6.10 -1.42 13.13
C ALA A 199 6.43 -1.77 11.67
N ILE A 200 7.67 -1.52 11.29
CA ILE A 200 8.18 -1.93 9.98
C ILE A 200 8.35 -3.45 9.98
N PRO A 201 7.74 -4.19 9.04
CA PRO A 201 7.91 -5.63 8.92
C PRO A 201 9.37 -6.01 8.70
N LYS A 202 9.79 -7.09 9.35
CA LYS A 202 11.12 -7.65 9.13
C LYS A 202 11.17 -8.40 7.79
N PRO A 203 12.32 -8.44 7.12
CA PRO A 203 12.47 -9.20 5.87
C PRO A 203 12.06 -10.67 6.00
N ALA A 204 12.37 -11.30 7.15
CA ALA A 204 11.97 -12.69 7.42
C ALA A 204 10.44 -12.87 7.51
N GLU A 205 9.70 -11.89 8.04
CA GLU A 205 8.24 -11.91 8.13
C GLU A 205 7.59 -11.78 6.73
N LEU A 206 8.14 -10.90 5.89
CA LEU A 206 7.73 -10.77 4.49
C LEU A 206 7.99 -12.06 3.71
N ALA A 207 9.18 -12.66 3.86
CA ALA A 207 9.55 -13.90 3.19
C ALA A 207 8.63 -15.07 3.59
N GLN A 208 8.28 -15.21 4.88
CA GLN A 208 7.36 -16.25 5.35
C GLN A 208 5.94 -16.07 4.77
N CYS A 209 5.46 -14.85 4.68
CA CYS A 209 4.13 -14.55 4.14
C CYS A 209 4.07 -14.60 2.60
N ALA A 210 5.20 -14.43 1.91
CA ALA A 210 5.28 -14.41 0.45
C ALA A 210 4.72 -15.69 -0.19
N ALA A 211 4.89 -16.86 0.46
CA ALA A 211 4.36 -18.13 -0.04
C ALA A 211 2.82 -18.13 -0.14
N TYR A 212 2.12 -17.48 0.78
CA TYR A 212 0.66 -17.33 0.71
C TYR A 212 0.26 -16.40 -0.45
N LEU A 213 0.97 -15.28 -0.64
CA LEU A 213 0.72 -14.38 -1.76
C LEU A 213 0.97 -15.07 -3.11
N GLN A 214 2.05 -15.86 -3.22
CA GLN A 214 2.34 -16.66 -4.42
C GLN A 214 1.19 -17.63 -4.72
N ARG A 215 0.63 -18.27 -3.68
CA ARG A 215 -0.51 -19.17 -3.86
C ARG A 215 -1.77 -18.41 -4.29
N GLU A 216 -2.05 -17.25 -3.71
CA GLU A 216 -3.17 -16.40 -4.16
C GLU A 216 -3.01 -16.03 -5.63
N ILE A 217 -1.81 -15.59 -6.06
CA ILE A 217 -1.52 -15.28 -7.47
C ILE A 217 -1.78 -16.49 -8.37
N ALA A 218 -1.33 -17.68 -7.95
CA ALA A 218 -1.54 -18.91 -8.70
C ALA A 218 -3.02 -19.32 -8.79
N LEU A 219 -3.84 -19.00 -7.80
CA LEU A 219 -5.28 -19.29 -7.80
C LEU A 219 -6.09 -18.24 -8.59
N VAL A 220 -5.71 -16.97 -8.49
CA VAL A 220 -6.36 -15.84 -9.18
C VAL A 220 -6.02 -15.83 -10.67
N GLN A 221 -4.78 -16.21 -11.02
CA GLN A 221 -4.22 -16.16 -12.37
C GLN A 221 -4.36 -14.79 -13.04
N PRO A 222 -3.94 -13.70 -12.39
CA PRO A 222 -4.11 -12.36 -12.91
C PRO A 222 -3.21 -12.12 -14.14
N LYS A 223 -3.68 -11.28 -15.06
CA LYS A 223 -2.87 -10.76 -16.18
C LYS A 223 -2.11 -9.49 -15.78
N MET A 224 -2.65 -8.76 -14.79
CA MET A 224 -2.10 -7.51 -14.28
C MET A 224 -2.11 -7.48 -12.74
N ILE A 225 -0.99 -7.08 -12.15
CA ILE A 225 -0.87 -6.82 -10.71
C ILE A 225 -0.62 -5.32 -10.51
N LEU A 226 -1.47 -4.68 -9.69
CA LEU A 226 -1.23 -3.34 -9.17
C LEU A 226 -0.53 -3.46 -7.81
N ALA A 227 0.77 -3.13 -7.77
CA ALA A 227 1.56 -3.14 -6.55
C ALA A 227 1.45 -1.78 -5.85
N MET A 228 0.73 -1.72 -4.73
CA MET A 228 0.42 -0.49 -4.01
C MET A 228 1.24 -0.37 -2.72
N GLY A 229 2.29 0.46 -2.76
CA GLY A 229 3.11 0.75 -1.59
C GLY A 229 4.52 0.14 -1.64
N ARG A 230 5.29 0.39 -0.58
CA ARG A 230 6.71 0.05 -0.53
C ARG A 230 6.94 -1.45 -0.35
N PHE A 231 6.20 -2.09 0.54
CA PHE A 231 6.39 -3.52 0.86
C PHE A 231 5.84 -4.41 -0.24
N ALA A 232 4.74 -3.99 -0.90
CA ALA A 232 4.22 -4.65 -2.09
C ALA A 232 5.30 -4.73 -3.18
N ASN A 233 5.97 -3.61 -3.44
CA ASN A 233 7.06 -3.56 -4.41
C ASN A 233 8.26 -4.42 -3.99
N GLN A 234 8.63 -4.37 -2.71
CA GLN A 234 9.75 -5.14 -2.19
C GLN A 234 9.53 -6.66 -2.34
N VAL A 235 8.31 -7.14 -2.14
CA VAL A 235 7.98 -8.57 -2.28
C VAL A 235 7.87 -8.97 -3.75
N LEU A 236 7.19 -8.17 -4.57
CA LEU A 236 6.93 -8.51 -5.98
C LEU A 236 8.13 -8.25 -6.89
N LEU A 237 8.97 -7.25 -6.59
CA LEU A 237 10.12 -6.90 -7.42
C LEU A 237 11.46 -7.25 -6.77
N GLY A 238 11.44 -7.84 -5.56
CA GLY A 238 12.63 -8.15 -4.76
C GLY A 238 13.55 -9.18 -5.37
N GLU A 239 13.07 -10.02 -6.29
CA GLU A 239 13.89 -10.96 -7.05
C GLU A 239 14.88 -10.26 -8.00
N THR A 240 14.62 -8.99 -8.35
CA THR A 240 15.52 -8.14 -9.13
C THR A 240 16.23 -7.15 -8.18
N PRO A 241 17.48 -7.42 -7.74
CA PRO A 241 18.16 -6.61 -6.73
C PRO A 241 18.25 -5.11 -7.09
N ALA A 242 18.37 -4.79 -8.38
CA ALA A 242 18.40 -3.43 -8.87
C ALA A 242 17.08 -2.68 -8.64
N LEU A 243 15.93 -3.37 -8.65
CA LEU A 243 14.62 -2.78 -8.43
C LEU A 243 14.25 -2.74 -6.94
N ALA A 244 14.68 -3.75 -6.16
CA ALA A 244 14.34 -3.88 -4.74
C ALA A 244 14.76 -2.68 -3.88
N THR A 245 15.82 -1.97 -4.28
CA THR A 245 16.39 -0.83 -3.55
C THR A 245 15.89 0.53 -4.05
N LEU A 246 15.18 0.56 -5.18
CA LEU A 246 14.71 1.82 -5.76
C LEU A 246 13.54 2.41 -4.95
N PRO A 247 13.51 3.74 -4.76
CA PRO A 247 12.35 4.39 -4.18
C PRO A 247 11.14 4.25 -5.12
N LEU A 248 9.93 4.14 -4.53
CA LEU A 248 8.67 3.96 -5.25
C LEU A 248 8.50 4.93 -6.42
N GLY A 249 8.89 6.19 -6.25
CA GLY A 249 8.81 7.21 -7.30
C GLY A 249 9.64 6.91 -8.55
N LYS A 250 10.65 6.02 -8.47
CA LYS A 250 11.46 5.56 -9.62
C LYS A 250 10.93 4.29 -10.27
N LEU A 251 10.15 3.51 -9.51
CA LEU A 251 9.51 2.29 -10.01
C LEU A 251 8.20 2.56 -10.75
N ARG A 252 7.56 3.72 -10.48
CA ARG A 252 6.30 4.11 -11.11
C ARG A 252 6.48 4.50 -12.58
N GLY A 253 5.41 4.42 -13.34
CA GLY A 253 5.36 4.83 -14.75
C GLY A 253 6.02 3.84 -15.71
N THR A 254 6.38 2.64 -15.23
CA THR A 254 6.93 1.54 -16.03
C THR A 254 6.22 0.24 -15.69
N VAL A 255 6.18 -0.68 -16.68
CA VAL A 255 5.64 -2.02 -16.48
C VAL A 255 6.79 -2.94 -16.10
N HIS A 256 6.65 -3.58 -14.95
CA HIS A 256 7.56 -4.61 -14.45
C HIS A 256 6.95 -6.00 -14.69
N ARG A 257 7.66 -7.06 -14.29
CA ARG A 257 7.16 -8.42 -14.35
C ARG A 257 7.47 -9.18 -13.06
N TYR A 258 6.50 -9.99 -12.63
CA TYR A 258 6.63 -10.94 -11.54
C TYR A 258 6.14 -12.31 -12.02
N GLN A 259 7.02 -13.30 -12.10
CA GLN A 259 6.70 -14.65 -12.57
C GLN A 259 5.89 -14.67 -13.89
N GLY A 260 6.24 -13.79 -14.82
CA GLY A 260 5.57 -13.64 -16.11
C GLY A 260 4.35 -12.72 -16.15
N VAL A 261 3.76 -12.39 -14.99
CA VAL A 261 2.63 -11.46 -14.87
C VAL A 261 3.11 -10.02 -14.93
N SER A 262 2.39 -9.14 -15.63
CA SER A 262 2.68 -7.71 -15.69
C SER A 262 2.39 -7.04 -14.35
N VAL A 263 3.31 -6.18 -13.88
CA VAL A 263 3.19 -5.46 -12.59
C VAL A 263 3.35 -3.96 -12.84
N VAL A 264 2.39 -3.18 -12.38
CA VAL A 264 2.48 -1.72 -12.35
C VAL A 264 2.50 -1.25 -10.89
N VAL A 265 3.49 -0.41 -10.60
CA VAL A 265 3.71 0.14 -9.26
C VAL A 265 2.98 1.46 -9.10
N THR A 266 2.28 1.64 -7.98
CA THR A 266 1.61 2.90 -7.65
C THR A 266 1.60 3.18 -6.14
N TYR A 267 1.08 4.35 -5.76
CA TYR A 267 0.95 4.74 -4.36
C TYR A 267 -0.18 3.98 -3.67
N HIS A 268 0.04 3.62 -2.40
CA HIS A 268 -1.00 3.07 -1.55
C HIS A 268 -2.09 4.13 -1.28
N PRO A 269 -3.39 3.77 -1.23
CA PRO A 269 -4.48 4.70 -0.97
C PRO A 269 -4.30 5.54 0.29
N LYS A 270 -3.74 5.01 1.37
CA LYS A 270 -3.40 5.77 2.60
C LYS A 270 -2.48 6.96 2.34
N VAL A 271 -1.52 6.81 1.41
CA VAL A 271 -0.62 7.89 1.02
C VAL A 271 -1.39 8.95 0.23
N LEU A 272 -2.28 8.52 -0.68
CA LEU A 272 -3.10 9.41 -1.50
C LEU A 272 -4.12 10.21 -0.68
N MET A 273 -4.61 9.64 0.43
CA MET A 273 -5.48 10.36 1.37
C MET A 273 -4.74 11.47 2.12
N ARG A 274 -3.46 11.25 2.44
CA ARG A 274 -2.61 12.24 3.14
C ARG A 274 -2.04 13.29 2.17
N ASN A 275 -1.75 12.90 0.94
CA ASN A 275 -1.17 13.76 -0.08
C ASN A 275 -1.97 13.71 -1.38
N GLY A 276 -2.93 14.61 -1.51
CA GLY A 276 -3.79 14.70 -2.69
C GLY A 276 -3.05 15.00 -4.00
N ALA A 277 -1.86 15.65 -3.93
CA ALA A 277 -1.04 15.95 -5.11
C ALA A 277 -0.53 14.70 -5.84
N ASP A 278 -0.44 13.56 -5.15
CA ASP A 278 0.00 12.29 -5.76
C ASP A 278 -1.15 11.52 -6.45
N LYS A 279 -2.42 11.95 -6.30
CA LYS A 279 -3.56 11.29 -6.95
C LYS A 279 -3.45 11.30 -8.48
N ALA A 280 -3.01 12.42 -9.07
CA ALA A 280 -2.81 12.49 -10.52
C ALA A 280 -1.72 11.53 -11.02
N LYS A 281 -0.68 11.32 -10.21
CA LYS A 281 0.39 10.37 -10.52
C LYS A 281 -0.13 8.93 -10.42
N ALA A 282 -0.86 8.60 -9.35
CA ALA A 282 -1.49 7.29 -9.20
C ALA A 282 -2.45 7.00 -10.36
N TRP A 283 -3.20 8.01 -10.79
CA TRP A 283 -4.07 7.90 -11.95
C TRP A 283 -3.30 7.54 -13.23
N ALA A 284 -2.18 8.20 -13.50
CA ALA A 284 -1.33 7.86 -14.65
C ALA A 284 -0.85 6.40 -14.62
N ASP A 285 -0.53 5.86 -13.42
CA ASP A 285 -0.15 4.45 -13.26
C ASP A 285 -1.32 3.50 -13.56
N LEU A 286 -2.53 3.85 -13.11
CA LEU A 286 -3.73 3.07 -13.40
C LEU A 286 -4.04 3.05 -14.90
N CYS A 287 -3.89 4.18 -15.60
CA CYS A 287 -4.04 4.25 -17.05
C CYS A 287 -2.98 3.39 -17.77
N LEU A 288 -1.73 3.41 -17.29
CA LEU A 288 -0.66 2.55 -17.81
C LEU A 288 -1.03 1.08 -17.67
N ALA A 289 -1.52 0.67 -16.49
CA ALA A 289 -1.94 -0.72 -16.27
C ALA A 289 -3.08 -1.13 -17.20
N ALA A 290 -4.09 -0.27 -17.39
CA ALA A 290 -5.21 -0.55 -18.29
C ALA A 290 -4.74 -0.68 -19.74
N SER A 291 -3.93 0.27 -20.23
CA SER A 291 -3.40 0.22 -21.61
C SER A 291 -2.50 -1.00 -21.88
N THR A 292 -1.84 -1.53 -20.83
CA THR A 292 -1.00 -2.73 -20.95
C THR A 292 -1.82 -4.01 -21.14
N LEU A 293 -3.07 -4.05 -20.67
CA LEU A 293 -3.97 -5.19 -20.84
C LEU A 293 -4.74 -5.15 -22.17
N ASP A 294 -4.99 -3.94 -22.67
CA ASP A 294 -5.78 -3.73 -23.91
C ASP A 294 -4.91 -3.93 -25.19
N GLY A 295 -3.58 -3.97 -25.05
CA GLY A 295 -2.61 -4.15 -26.15
C GLY A 295 -1.99 -5.52 -26.18
#